data_968dbbb3e4e9275c2f9b3b2b223bbfad
#
_entry.id   968dbbb3e4e9275c2f9b3b2b223bbfad
#
_cell.length_a   1.000
_cell.length_b   1.000
_cell.length_c   1.000
_cell.angle_alpha   90.00
_cell.angle_beta   90.00
_cell.angle_gamma   90.00
#
_symmetry.space_group_name_H-M   'P 1'
#
loop_
_entity.id
_entity.type
_entity.pdbx_description
1 polymer ?
#
loop_
_entity_poly.entity_id
_entity_poly.type
_entity_poly.pdbx_seq_one_letter_code
_entity_poly.pdbx_strand_id
1 'polypeptide(L)'
;PFKDREKNRNSISDDFASIKQDGKKRVKVGIVGEIYVKYASLGNNGLEDFLREQDCEVNLPGRRNFILFKIDNRLEDIKLYGGHKAKKLVCKWLFDYATKIQNARSAAISRHDCFEVPTPYAKVKEYDKGINGYGNKRGEGWLLTGERLELCKSGYPNIVCTQPFGCLPNHISGKGRLRRIREECPDSNIVAVDYDAGAPKVNQENRIKLMLSLAKENLEKEIQEENEIKE
;
A
#
# COMPACT_ATOMS: atom_id res chain seq x y z
N PRO A 1 10.80 18.87 -23.55
CA PRO A 1 10.67 18.24 -22.22
C PRO A 1 9.88 16.92 -22.23
N PHE A 2 8.96 16.70 -23.20
CA PHE A 2 8.16 15.46 -23.25
C PHE A 2 8.81 14.33 -24.06
N LYS A 3 9.79 14.60 -24.91
CA LYS A 3 10.49 13.61 -25.75
C LYS A 3 11.42 12.70 -24.95
N ASP A 4 11.90 13.15 -23.77
CA ASP A 4 12.91 12.44 -22.97
C ASP A 4 12.36 11.74 -21.74
N ARG A 5 11.03 11.49 -21.68
CA ARG A 5 10.39 10.90 -20.48
C ARG A 5 10.94 9.53 -20.10
N GLU A 6 11.23 8.71 -21.08
CA GLU A 6 11.80 7.37 -20.83
C GLU A 6 13.24 7.49 -20.34
N LYS A 7 14.06 8.30 -21.01
CA LYS A 7 15.43 8.59 -20.58
C LYS A 7 15.47 9.13 -19.16
N ASN A 8 14.61 10.10 -18.83
CA ASN A 8 14.56 10.68 -17.49
C ASN A 8 14.13 9.67 -16.43
N ARG A 9 13.14 8.80 -16.72
CA ARG A 9 12.74 7.74 -15.78
C ARG A 9 13.87 6.75 -15.53
N ASN A 10 14.56 6.35 -16.59
CA ASN A 10 15.68 5.43 -16.50
C ASN A 10 16.83 6.06 -15.70
N SER A 11 17.19 7.31 -16.00
CA SER A 11 18.22 8.04 -15.25
C SER A 11 17.89 8.13 -13.74
N ILE A 12 16.64 8.49 -13.40
CA ILE A 12 16.20 8.53 -12.01
C ILE A 12 16.33 7.14 -11.33
N SER A 13 15.94 6.08 -12.04
CA SER A 13 16.07 4.72 -11.52
C SER A 13 17.55 4.33 -11.32
N ASP A 14 18.42 4.71 -12.26
CA ASP A 14 19.85 4.44 -12.20
C ASP A 14 20.50 5.22 -11.03
N ASP A 15 20.14 6.49 -10.84
CA ASP A 15 20.64 7.34 -9.73
C ASP A 15 20.26 6.73 -8.36
N PHE A 16 18.99 6.28 -8.19
CA PHE A 16 18.58 5.63 -6.95
C PHE A 16 19.26 4.26 -6.75
N ALA A 17 19.48 3.48 -7.81
CA ALA A 17 20.17 2.20 -7.71
C ALA A 17 21.65 2.33 -7.35
N SER A 18 22.26 3.51 -7.61
CA SER A 18 23.65 3.79 -7.23
C SER A 18 23.85 4.03 -5.74
N ILE A 19 22.77 4.26 -4.98
CA ILE A 19 22.83 4.48 -3.53
C ILE A 19 23.22 3.17 -2.84
N LYS A 20 24.32 3.20 -2.09
CA LYS A 20 24.81 2.04 -1.37
C LYS A 20 23.83 1.62 -0.28
N GLN A 21 23.41 0.37 -0.32
CA GLN A 21 22.60 -0.27 0.71
C GLN A 21 23.49 -0.88 1.79
N ASP A 22 23.02 -0.90 3.03
CA ASP A 22 23.76 -1.49 4.16
C ASP A 22 23.59 -3.01 4.26
N GLY A 23 22.68 -3.60 3.46
CA GLY A 23 22.40 -5.05 3.42
C GLY A 23 21.75 -5.61 4.69
N LYS A 24 21.33 -4.75 5.62
CA LYS A 24 20.73 -5.17 6.89
C LYS A 24 19.27 -5.57 6.66
N LYS A 25 18.91 -6.77 7.10
CA LYS A 25 17.49 -7.18 7.15
C LYS A 25 16.76 -6.40 8.23
N ARG A 26 15.62 -5.84 7.87
CA ARG A 26 14.75 -5.05 8.76
C ARG A 26 13.34 -5.60 8.76
N VAL A 27 12.61 -5.29 9.81
CA VAL A 27 11.17 -5.53 9.84
C VAL A 27 10.49 -4.72 8.73
N LYS A 28 9.84 -5.42 7.81
CA LYS A 28 9.09 -4.81 6.72
C LYS A 28 7.70 -4.39 7.18
N VAL A 29 7.39 -3.10 7.06
CA VAL A 29 6.12 -2.52 7.51
C VAL A 29 5.44 -1.77 6.37
N GLY A 30 4.20 -2.15 6.05
CA GLY A 30 3.35 -1.44 5.10
C GLY A 30 2.44 -0.43 5.79
N ILE A 31 2.18 0.71 5.14
CA ILE A 31 1.22 1.72 5.61
C ILE A 31 0.04 1.81 4.64
N VAL A 32 -1.16 1.51 5.11
CA VAL A 32 -2.42 1.62 4.36
C VAL A 32 -3.41 2.46 5.14
N GLY A 33 -4.33 3.13 4.49
CA GLY A 33 -5.39 3.85 5.20
C GLY A 33 -6.00 4.99 4.40
N GLU A 34 -6.64 5.92 5.11
CA GLU A 34 -7.25 7.11 4.54
C GLU A 34 -6.18 8.01 3.93
N ILE A 35 -6.44 8.55 2.76
CA ILE A 35 -5.43 9.18 1.92
C ILE A 35 -4.72 10.37 2.59
N TYR A 36 -5.43 11.22 3.32
CA TYR A 36 -4.80 12.34 4.03
C TYR A 36 -3.93 11.82 5.18
N VAL A 37 -4.50 11.00 6.06
CA VAL A 37 -3.77 10.46 7.23
C VAL A 37 -2.60 9.59 6.79
N LYS A 38 -2.73 8.86 5.69
CA LYS A 38 -1.66 8.01 5.14
C LYS A 38 -0.42 8.80 4.72
N TYR A 39 -0.59 9.98 4.11
CA TYR A 39 0.52 10.73 3.49
C TYR A 39 0.92 12.01 4.22
N ALA A 40 0.09 12.53 5.11
CA ALA A 40 0.36 13.78 5.81
C ALA A 40 0.95 13.53 7.19
N SER A 41 2.22 13.87 7.38
CA SER A 41 2.93 13.71 8.67
C SER A 41 2.21 14.42 9.82
N LEU A 42 1.57 15.58 9.55
CA LEU A 42 0.73 16.27 10.52
C LEU A 42 -0.49 15.42 10.92
N GLY A 43 -1.10 14.71 9.96
CA GLY A 43 -2.30 13.89 10.20
C GLY A 43 -2.02 12.56 10.89
N ASN A 44 -0.80 12.04 10.78
CA ASN A 44 -0.39 10.75 11.35
C ASN A 44 0.74 10.83 12.39
N ASN A 45 0.99 12.03 12.92
CA ASN A 45 2.00 12.28 13.96
C ASN A 45 3.43 11.82 13.58
N GLY A 46 3.80 11.91 12.29
CA GLY A 46 5.12 11.52 11.82
C GLY A 46 5.33 9.99 11.81
N LEU A 47 4.31 9.22 11.45
CA LEU A 47 4.33 7.75 11.48
C LEU A 47 5.52 7.14 10.71
N GLU A 48 5.83 7.66 9.53
CA GLU A 48 6.91 7.12 8.69
C GLU A 48 8.28 7.30 9.38
N ASP A 49 8.52 8.48 9.95
CA ASP A 49 9.75 8.76 10.70
C ASP A 49 9.82 7.90 11.98
N PHE A 50 8.71 7.79 12.70
CA PHE A 50 8.62 6.90 13.87
C PHE A 50 8.97 5.44 13.53
N LEU A 51 8.48 4.90 12.41
CA LEU A 51 8.80 3.53 11.99
C LEU A 51 10.28 3.37 11.60
N ARG A 52 10.86 4.39 10.95
CA ARG A 52 12.31 4.41 10.65
C ARG A 52 13.17 4.47 11.90
N GLU A 53 12.77 5.25 12.92
CA GLU A 53 13.42 5.28 14.25
C GLU A 53 13.35 3.92 14.97
N GLN A 54 12.34 3.09 14.65
CA GLN A 54 12.24 1.71 15.14
C GLN A 54 13.03 0.70 14.29
N ASP A 55 13.89 1.17 13.37
CA ASP A 55 14.71 0.37 12.45
C ASP A 55 13.86 -0.52 11.51
N CYS A 56 12.75 0.03 10.99
CA CYS A 56 11.87 -0.66 10.07
C CYS A 56 12.12 -0.23 8.61
N GLU A 57 11.93 -1.16 7.68
CA GLU A 57 11.79 -0.89 6.24
C GLU A 57 10.33 -0.57 5.94
N VAL A 58 10.06 0.66 5.51
CA VAL A 58 8.70 1.17 5.35
C VAL A 58 8.27 1.15 3.89
N ASN A 59 7.15 0.48 3.59
CA ASN A 59 6.48 0.57 2.30
C ASN A 59 5.19 1.41 2.41
N LEU A 60 5.21 2.56 1.77
CA LEU A 60 4.06 3.45 1.64
C LEU A 60 3.56 3.41 0.18
N PRO A 61 2.52 2.61 -0.16
CA PRO A 61 2.01 2.51 -1.53
C PRO A 61 1.70 3.87 -2.13
N GLY A 62 2.16 4.08 -3.36
CA GLY A 62 2.06 5.39 -4.02
C GLY A 62 0.62 5.78 -4.38
N ARG A 63 0.32 7.08 -4.40
CA ARG A 63 -0.99 7.69 -4.72
C ARG A 63 -1.59 7.29 -6.08
N ARG A 64 -0.82 6.65 -6.94
CA ARG A 64 -1.23 6.26 -8.29
C ARG A 64 -2.39 5.26 -8.28
N ASN A 65 -2.37 4.26 -7.39
CA ASN A 65 -3.46 3.30 -7.26
C ASN A 65 -4.78 4.00 -6.92
N PHE A 66 -4.73 5.03 -6.07
CA PHE A 66 -5.91 5.84 -5.76
C PHE A 66 -6.45 6.61 -6.97
N ILE A 67 -5.59 7.17 -7.82
CA ILE A 67 -6.00 7.86 -9.05
C ILE A 67 -6.68 6.87 -10.02
N LEU A 68 -6.06 5.71 -10.25
CA LEU A 68 -6.64 4.64 -11.08
C LEU A 68 -7.97 4.15 -10.51
N PHE A 69 -8.06 3.95 -9.19
CA PHE A 69 -9.28 3.61 -8.49
C PHE A 69 -10.41 4.64 -8.72
N LYS A 70 -10.12 5.93 -8.66
CA LYS A 70 -11.13 6.97 -8.90
C LYS A 70 -11.63 6.98 -10.35
N ILE A 71 -10.79 6.67 -11.33
CA ILE A 71 -11.18 6.54 -12.74
C ILE A 71 -11.98 5.24 -12.94
N ASP A 72 -11.49 4.12 -12.42
CA ASP A 72 -12.12 2.80 -12.52
C ASP A 72 -13.52 2.78 -11.88
N ASN A 73 -13.71 3.46 -10.75
CA ASN A 73 -15.02 3.61 -10.13
C ASN A 73 -16.07 4.24 -11.07
N ARG A 74 -15.66 5.10 -12.00
CA ARG A 74 -16.59 5.65 -13.01
C ARG A 74 -16.98 4.60 -14.04
N LEU A 75 -16.07 3.70 -14.40
CA LEU A 75 -16.34 2.58 -15.29
C LEU A 75 -17.24 1.54 -14.61
N GLU A 76 -16.96 1.21 -13.34
CA GLU A 76 -17.81 0.31 -12.55
C GLU A 76 -19.21 0.89 -12.31
N ASP A 77 -19.36 2.19 -12.09
CA ASP A 77 -20.67 2.86 -12.01
C ASP A 77 -21.49 2.66 -13.28
N ILE A 78 -20.85 2.89 -14.43
CA ILE A 78 -21.53 2.73 -15.71
C ILE A 78 -21.93 1.25 -15.95
N LYS A 79 -21.13 0.33 -15.45
CA LYS A 79 -21.41 -1.10 -15.54
C LYS A 79 -22.58 -1.53 -14.62
N LEU A 80 -22.62 -0.99 -13.39
CA LEU A 80 -23.62 -1.38 -12.38
C LEU A 80 -24.96 -0.65 -12.57
N TYR A 81 -24.92 0.61 -12.95
CA TYR A 81 -26.08 1.49 -12.95
C TYR A 81 -26.44 2.06 -14.32
N GLY A 82 -25.67 1.72 -15.36
CA GLY A 82 -25.81 2.33 -16.68
C GLY A 82 -25.16 3.71 -16.78
N GLY A 83 -25.16 4.30 -17.98
CA GLY A 83 -24.61 5.64 -18.19
C GLY A 83 -24.31 5.96 -19.66
N HIS A 84 -23.83 7.17 -19.89
CA HIS A 84 -23.56 7.67 -21.25
C HIS A 84 -22.34 7.01 -21.87
N LYS A 85 -22.47 6.57 -23.13
CA LYS A 85 -21.39 5.94 -23.91
C LYS A 85 -20.15 6.85 -24.04
N ALA A 86 -20.36 8.16 -24.25
CA ALA A 86 -19.27 9.15 -24.34
C ALA A 86 -18.45 9.20 -23.03
N LYS A 87 -19.10 9.23 -21.86
CA LYS A 87 -18.43 9.20 -20.55
C LYS A 87 -17.60 7.93 -20.39
N LYS A 88 -18.16 6.77 -20.78
CA LYS A 88 -17.43 5.50 -20.75
C LYS A 88 -16.16 5.54 -21.59
N LEU A 89 -16.25 6.09 -22.81
CA LEU A 89 -15.10 6.21 -23.72
C LEU A 89 -13.99 7.08 -23.13
N VAL A 90 -14.35 8.26 -22.60
CA VAL A 90 -13.37 9.17 -21.97
C VAL A 90 -12.73 8.53 -20.73
N CYS A 91 -13.53 7.92 -19.84
CA CYS A 91 -12.98 7.25 -18.66
C CYS A 91 -12.06 6.08 -19.03
N LYS A 92 -12.42 5.30 -20.06
CA LYS A 92 -11.58 4.21 -20.56
C LYS A 92 -10.26 4.74 -21.10
N TRP A 93 -10.30 5.79 -21.92
CA TRP A 93 -9.08 6.41 -22.44
C TRP A 93 -8.17 6.93 -21.34
N LEU A 94 -8.72 7.61 -20.32
CA LEU A 94 -7.97 8.07 -19.17
C LEU A 94 -7.37 6.91 -18.36
N PHE A 95 -8.11 5.83 -18.18
CA PHE A 95 -7.63 4.64 -17.48
C PHE A 95 -6.49 3.97 -18.23
N ASP A 96 -6.63 3.78 -19.54
CA ASP A 96 -5.62 3.18 -20.40
C ASP A 96 -4.35 4.04 -20.43
N TYR A 97 -4.49 5.38 -20.50
CA TYR A 97 -3.37 6.32 -20.45
C TYR A 97 -2.63 6.25 -19.10
N ALA A 98 -3.36 6.26 -17.97
CA ALA A 98 -2.77 6.17 -16.65
C ALA A 98 -2.08 4.81 -16.41
N THR A 99 -2.65 3.72 -16.93
CA THR A 99 -2.05 2.37 -16.90
C THR A 99 -0.76 2.33 -17.74
N LYS A 100 -0.74 2.96 -18.92
CA LYS A 100 0.48 3.08 -19.73
C LYS A 100 1.61 3.79 -18.96
N ILE A 101 1.30 4.86 -18.24
CA ILE A 101 2.28 5.54 -17.38
C ILE A 101 2.76 4.61 -16.25
N GLN A 102 1.85 3.84 -15.65
CA GLN A 102 2.19 2.85 -14.62
C GLN A 102 3.21 1.84 -15.15
N ASN A 103 2.89 1.21 -16.29
CA ASN A 103 3.74 0.18 -16.87
C ASN A 103 5.13 0.71 -17.25
N ALA A 104 5.18 1.93 -17.80
CA ALA A 104 6.44 2.59 -18.15
C ALA A 104 7.34 2.91 -16.93
N ARG A 105 6.75 3.18 -15.76
CA ARG A 105 7.49 3.35 -14.51
C ARG A 105 7.97 2.00 -13.96
N SER A 106 7.09 1.01 -13.94
CA SER A 106 7.45 -0.35 -13.50
C SER A 106 8.58 -0.92 -14.34
N ALA A 107 8.57 -0.70 -15.66
CA ALA A 107 9.66 -1.11 -16.55
C ALA A 107 10.99 -0.40 -16.26
N ALA A 108 10.98 0.86 -15.82
CA ALA A 108 12.21 1.55 -15.43
C ALA A 108 12.77 1.00 -14.10
N ILE A 109 11.89 0.68 -13.15
CA ILE A 109 12.26 0.13 -11.83
C ILE A 109 12.79 -1.29 -11.97
N SER A 110 12.15 -2.14 -12.80
CA SER A 110 12.53 -3.55 -13.02
C SER A 110 13.89 -3.75 -13.71
N ARG A 111 14.57 -2.67 -14.10
CA ARG A 111 15.94 -2.73 -14.62
C ARG A 111 16.99 -3.02 -13.55
N HIS A 112 16.64 -2.88 -12.29
CA HIS A 112 17.53 -3.03 -11.14
C HIS A 112 16.93 -4.00 -10.14
N ASP A 113 17.65 -5.05 -9.81
CA ASP A 113 17.22 -6.11 -8.87
C ASP A 113 17.14 -5.62 -7.42
N CYS A 114 17.74 -4.47 -7.11
CA CYS A 114 17.66 -3.86 -5.78
C CYS A 114 16.31 -3.21 -5.46
N PHE A 115 15.39 -3.14 -6.42
CA PHE A 115 14.07 -2.54 -6.22
C PHE A 115 12.95 -3.56 -6.31
N GLU A 116 11.98 -3.43 -5.42
CA GLU A 116 10.69 -4.10 -5.55
C GLU A 116 9.81 -3.36 -6.58
N VAL A 117 9.36 -4.10 -7.60
CA VAL A 117 8.49 -3.52 -8.63
C VAL A 117 7.07 -3.40 -8.07
N PRO A 118 6.48 -2.18 -8.04
CA PRO A 118 5.12 -2.00 -7.52
C PRO A 118 4.08 -2.82 -8.28
N THR A 119 3.22 -3.49 -7.54
CA THR A 119 2.14 -4.31 -8.10
C THR A 119 1.23 -3.48 -9.02
N PRO A 120 0.90 -3.97 -10.23
CA PRO A 120 -0.03 -3.29 -11.12
C PRO A 120 -1.43 -3.16 -10.49
N TYR A 121 -2.10 -2.04 -10.72
CA TYR A 121 -3.45 -1.77 -10.19
C TYR A 121 -4.46 -2.90 -10.48
N ALA A 122 -4.42 -3.47 -11.68
CA ALA A 122 -5.30 -4.57 -12.04
C ALA A 122 -5.14 -5.79 -11.11
N LYS A 123 -3.91 -6.07 -10.66
CA LYS A 123 -3.62 -7.15 -9.73
C LYS A 123 -4.11 -6.83 -8.31
N VAL A 124 -3.94 -5.58 -7.87
CA VAL A 124 -4.49 -5.11 -6.58
C VAL A 124 -6.01 -5.25 -6.57
N LYS A 125 -6.69 -4.91 -7.69
CA LYS A 125 -8.14 -5.10 -7.84
C LYS A 125 -8.51 -6.58 -7.83
N GLU A 126 -7.71 -7.45 -8.44
CA GLU A 126 -7.93 -8.90 -8.43
C GLU A 126 -7.84 -9.49 -7.01
N TYR A 127 -6.91 -9.02 -6.18
CA TYR A 127 -6.77 -9.48 -4.79
C TYR A 127 -8.01 -9.21 -3.95
N ASP A 128 -8.73 -8.12 -4.19
CA ASP A 128 -10.00 -7.82 -3.49
C ASP A 128 -11.20 -8.60 -4.03
N LYS A 129 -11.04 -9.32 -5.15
CA LYS A 129 -12.16 -10.05 -5.80
C LYS A 129 -12.78 -11.06 -4.85
N GLY A 130 -14.09 -10.92 -4.61
CA GLY A 130 -14.85 -11.80 -3.74
C GLY A 130 -14.84 -11.42 -2.25
N ILE A 131 -14.06 -10.37 -1.87
CA ILE A 131 -14.05 -9.83 -0.50
C ILE A 131 -14.97 -8.63 -0.39
N ASN A 132 -14.84 -7.67 -1.30
CA ASN A 132 -15.73 -6.53 -1.40
C ASN A 132 -16.40 -6.50 -2.78
N GLY A 133 -17.59 -5.91 -2.86
CA GLY A 133 -18.16 -5.52 -4.14
C GLY A 133 -17.53 -4.21 -4.62
N TYR A 134 -17.26 -4.07 -5.92
CA TYR A 134 -16.68 -2.85 -6.49
C TYR A 134 -17.61 -1.63 -6.45
N GLY A 135 -18.87 -1.79 -6.03
CA GLY A 135 -19.76 -0.70 -5.65
C GLY A 135 -19.35 -0.03 -4.32
N ASN A 136 -18.52 -0.68 -3.49
CA ASN A 136 -17.93 -0.13 -2.27
C ASN A 136 -16.76 0.81 -2.63
N LYS A 137 -17.07 2.05 -3.00
CA LYS A 137 -16.15 3.02 -3.61
C LYS A 137 -16.06 4.35 -2.87
N ARG A 138 -16.77 4.53 -1.76
CA ARG A 138 -16.71 5.75 -0.97
C ARG A 138 -15.35 5.85 -0.25
N GLY A 139 -14.75 7.04 -0.24
CA GLY A 139 -13.38 7.21 0.20
C GLY A 139 -12.43 6.34 -0.61
N GLU A 140 -11.67 5.50 0.05
CA GLU A 140 -10.78 4.47 -0.52
C GLU A 140 -11.52 3.16 -0.83
N GLY A 141 -12.68 2.94 -0.19
CA GLY A 141 -13.55 1.80 -0.44
C GLY A 141 -12.84 0.46 -0.41
N TRP A 142 -13.05 -0.37 -1.44
CA TRP A 142 -12.44 -1.69 -1.59
C TRP A 142 -10.90 -1.64 -1.74
N LEU A 143 -10.35 -0.50 -2.17
CA LEU A 143 -8.89 -0.34 -2.33
C LEU A 143 -8.14 -0.56 -1.01
N LEU A 144 -8.74 -0.20 0.14
CA LEU A 144 -8.17 -0.45 1.46
C LEU A 144 -7.86 -1.93 1.70
N THR A 145 -8.75 -2.81 1.28
CA THR A 145 -8.55 -4.27 1.39
C THR A 145 -7.55 -4.76 0.36
N GLY A 146 -7.66 -4.29 -0.89
CA GLY A 146 -6.77 -4.66 -1.99
C GLY A 146 -5.30 -4.29 -1.72
N GLU A 147 -5.03 -3.08 -1.19
CA GLU A 147 -3.67 -2.65 -0.84
C GLU A 147 -3.08 -3.46 0.32
N ARG A 148 -3.89 -3.90 1.30
CA ARG A 148 -3.38 -4.76 2.38
C ARG A 148 -2.98 -6.13 1.86
N LEU A 149 -3.82 -6.74 1.05
CA LEU A 149 -3.52 -8.04 0.44
C LEU A 149 -2.31 -7.94 -0.49
N GLU A 150 -2.18 -6.84 -1.20
CA GLU A 150 -1.02 -6.55 -2.03
C GLU A 150 0.26 -6.50 -1.18
N LEU A 151 0.27 -5.74 -0.10
CA LEU A 151 1.41 -5.64 0.80
C LEU A 151 1.77 -6.99 1.42
N CYS A 152 0.80 -7.73 1.94
CA CYS A 152 1.05 -9.07 2.49
C CYS A 152 1.71 -10.00 1.46
N LYS A 153 1.17 -10.02 0.23
CA LYS A 153 1.67 -10.88 -0.85
C LYS A 153 3.01 -10.40 -1.44
N SER A 154 3.39 -9.16 -1.18
CA SER A 154 4.67 -8.55 -1.57
C SER A 154 5.72 -8.58 -0.44
N GLY A 155 5.50 -9.39 0.61
CA GLY A 155 6.47 -9.57 1.68
C GLY A 155 6.44 -8.48 2.78
N TYR A 156 5.33 -7.72 2.88
CA TYR A 156 5.08 -6.75 3.96
C TYR A 156 3.90 -7.22 4.83
N PRO A 157 4.06 -8.28 5.64
CA PRO A 157 2.95 -8.82 6.43
C PRO A 157 2.55 -7.92 7.59
N ASN A 158 3.48 -7.05 8.07
CA ASN A 158 3.21 -6.12 9.15
C ASN A 158 2.62 -4.84 8.58
N ILE A 159 1.37 -4.50 8.93
CA ILE A 159 0.66 -3.38 8.30
C ILE A 159 0.05 -2.47 9.35
N VAL A 160 0.38 -1.19 9.26
CA VAL A 160 -0.29 -0.11 9.99
C VAL A 160 -1.42 0.46 9.14
N CYS A 161 -2.66 0.32 9.61
CA CYS A 161 -3.81 0.94 8.97
C CYS A 161 -4.11 2.27 9.63
N THR A 162 -3.79 3.35 8.94
CA THR A 162 -4.00 4.72 9.41
C THR A 162 -5.39 5.22 9.04
N GLN A 163 -6.14 5.70 10.01
CA GLN A 163 -7.49 6.18 9.75
C GLN A 163 -7.89 7.33 10.67
N PRO A 164 -8.70 8.30 10.19
CA PRO A 164 -9.34 9.26 11.06
C PRO A 164 -10.34 8.56 11.98
N PHE A 165 -10.47 9.02 13.20
CA PHE A 165 -11.51 8.52 14.09
C PHE A 165 -12.90 8.69 13.44
N GLY A 166 -13.72 7.63 13.49
CA GLY A 166 -15.08 7.65 12.91
C GLY A 166 -15.15 7.58 11.38
N CYS A 167 -14.05 7.38 10.67
CA CYS A 167 -14.04 7.25 9.21
C CYS A 167 -14.77 5.98 8.75
N LEU A 168 -15.99 6.15 8.19
CA LEU A 168 -16.87 5.05 7.80
C LEU A 168 -16.20 4.04 6.81
N PRO A 169 -15.58 4.45 5.69
CA PRO A 169 -14.93 3.52 4.78
C PRO A 169 -13.83 2.69 5.47
N ASN A 170 -13.05 3.31 6.34
CA ASN A 170 -11.98 2.63 7.07
C ASN A 170 -12.52 1.66 8.12
N HIS A 171 -13.64 1.94 8.75
CA HIS A 171 -14.29 0.99 9.66
C HIS A 171 -14.89 -0.21 8.91
N ILE A 172 -15.54 0.00 7.77
CA ILE A 172 -16.21 -1.06 7.00
C ILE A 172 -15.18 -1.90 6.21
N SER A 173 -14.44 -1.26 5.28
CA SER A 173 -13.50 -1.95 4.38
C SER A 173 -12.11 -2.09 5.01
N GLY A 174 -11.82 -1.28 6.01
CA GLY A 174 -10.64 -1.37 6.83
C GLY A 174 -10.79 -2.44 7.92
N LYS A 175 -11.24 -2.04 9.10
CA LYS A 175 -11.36 -2.93 10.27
C LYS A 175 -12.30 -4.10 10.03
N GLY A 176 -13.44 -3.89 9.38
CA GLY A 176 -14.46 -4.92 9.16
C GLY A 176 -14.03 -6.08 8.27
N ARG A 177 -12.91 -5.96 7.53
CA ARG A 177 -12.38 -7.01 6.66
C ARG A 177 -11.13 -7.71 7.19
N LEU A 178 -10.64 -7.36 8.38
CA LEU A 178 -9.41 -7.92 8.96
C LEU A 178 -9.44 -9.45 9.07
N ARG A 179 -10.59 -10.01 9.47
CA ARG A 179 -10.75 -11.48 9.52
C ARG A 179 -10.55 -12.11 8.15
N ARG A 180 -11.19 -11.55 7.11
CA ARG A 180 -11.09 -12.10 5.76
C ARG A 180 -9.67 -11.96 5.18
N ILE A 181 -8.97 -10.88 5.52
CA ILE A 181 -7.57 -10.69 5.12
C ILE A 181 -6.68 -11.76 5.77
N ARG A 182 -6.90 -12.08 7.06
CA ARG A 182 -6.16 -13.15 7.76
C ARG A 182 -6.44 -14.54 7.20
N GLU A 183 -7.62 -14.79 6.68
CA GLU A 183 -7.93 -16.05 5.98
C GLU A 183 -7.14 -16.19 4.67
N GLU A 184 -6.90 -15.08 3.95
CA GLU A 184 -6.12 -15.03 2.70
C GLU A 184 -4.61 -14.92 2.93
N CYS A 185 -4.19 -14.33 4.06
CA CYS A 185 -2.81 -14.08 4.46
C CYS A 185 -2.67 -14.35 5.98
N PRO A 186 -2.50 -15.62 6.39
CA PRO A 186 -2.46 -16.00 7.81
C PRO A 186 -1.36 -15.29 8.62
N ASP A 187 -0.21 -15.04 7.99
CA ASP A 187 0.94 -14.39 8.63
C ASP A 187 0.80 -12.88 8.78
N SER A 188 -0.35 -12.32 8.38
CA SER A 188 -0.58 -10.88 8.43
C SER A 188 -0.71 -10.37 9.87
N ASN A 189 0.16 -9.43 10.23
CA ASN A 189 0.21 -8.73 11.51
C ASN A 189 -0.26 -7.29 11.32
N ILE A 190 -1.57 -7.07 11.43
CA ILE A 190 -2.23 -5.82 11.06
C ILE A 190 -2.74 -5.09 12.28
N VAL A 191 -2.33 -3.83 12.45
CA VAL A 191 -2.83 -2.92 13.48
C VAL A 191 -3.58 -1.75 12.84
N ALA A 192 -4.80 -1.48 13.30
CA ALA A 192 -5.55 -0.29 12.91
C ALA A 192 -5.37 0.80 13.97
N VAL A 193 -4.93 1.98 13.55
CA VAL A 193 -4.66 3.13 14.40
C VAL A 193 -5.58 4.28 14.01
N ASP A 194 -6.40 4.69 14.97
CA ASP A 194 -7.27 5.85 14.82
C ASP A 194 -6.48 7.12 15.17
N TYR A 195 -6.47 8.08 14.25
CA TYR A 195 -5.89 9.40 14.46
C TYR A 195 -7.00 10.41 14.73
N ASP A 196 -6.93 10.98 15.91
CA ASP A 196 -7.84 12.01 16.40
C ASP A 196 -7.02 13.10 17.09
N ALA A 197 -7.40 14.35 16.89
CA ALA A 197 -6.72 15.49 17.51
C ALA A 197 -6.73 15.46 19.05
N GLY A 198 -7.72 14.79 19.64
CA GLY A 198 -7.83 14.60 21.10
C GLY A 198 -7.12 13.35 21.64
N ALA A 199 -6.63 12.46 20.77
CA ALA A 199 -6.01 11.22 21.22
C ALA A 199 -4.51 11.40 21.50
N PRO A 200 -4.00 10.93 22.66
CA PRO A 200 -2.56 11.01 22.96
C PRO A 200 -1.72 10.23 21.94
N LYS A 201 -0.68 10.86 21.40
CA LYS A 201 0.29 10.23 20.47
C LYS A 201 0.85 8.91 21.04
N VAL A 202 1.14 8.88 22.33
CA VAL A 202 1.67 7.69 23.05
C VAL A 202 0.78 6.45 22.88
N ASN A 203 -0.55 6.60 22.90
CA ASN A 203 -1.45 5.46 22.73
C ASN A 203 -1.36 4.87 21.31
N GLN A 204 -1.20 5.73 20.31
CA GLN A 204 -1.02 5.31 18.92
C GLN A 204 0.32 4.58 18.75
N GLU A 205 1.40 5.16 19.27
CA GLU A 205 2.74 4.55 19.25
C GLU A 205 2.80 3.20 19.99
N ASN A 206 2.16 3.09 21.16
CA ASN A 206 2.16 1.84 21.93
C ASN A 206 1.49 0.70 21.16
N ARG A 207 0.41 0.97 20.42
CA ARG A 207 -0.24 -0.04 19.57
C ARG A 207 0.67 -0.49 18.44
N ILE A 208 1.42 0.43 17.84
CA ILE A 208 2.38 0.12 16.78
C ILE A 208 3.56 -0.65 17.37
N LYS A 209 4.09 -0.25 18.53
CA LYS A 209 5.18 -0.95 19.23
C LYS A 209 4.81 -2.40 19.57
N LEU A 210 3.56 -2.64 19.97
CA LEU A 210 3.09 -4.00 20.21
C LEU A 210 3.10 -4.87 18.95
N MET A 211 2.66 -4.31 17.80
CA MET A 211 2.77 -4.98 16.51
C MET A 211 4.24 -5.24 16.13
N LEU A 212 5.12 -4.25 16.33
CA LEU A 212 6.54 -4.35 16.01
C LEU A 212 7.27 -5.36 16.90
N SER A 213 6.87 -5.52 18.16
CA SER A 213 7.43 -6.53 19.07
C SER A 213 7.30 -7.93 18.48
N LEU A 214 6.10 -8.30 18.06
CA LEU A 214 5.86 -9.58 17.39
C LEU A 214 6.62 -9.70 16.05
N ALA A 215 6.67 -8.62 15.27
CA ALA A 215 7.36 -8.60 14.00
C ALA A 215 8.89 -8.79 14.15
N LYS A 216 9.49 -8.19 15.17
CA LYS A 216 10.92 -8.36 15.47
C LYS A 216 11.23 -9.79 15.94
N GLU A 217 10.40 -10.37 16.80
CA GLU A 217 10.54 -11.76 17.21
C GLU A 217 10.48 -12.74 16.03
N ASN A 218 9.56 -12.51 15.09
CA ASN A 218 9.46 -13.33 13.87
C ASN A 218 10.70 -13.18 12.98
N LEU A 219 11.20 -11.95 12.79
CA LEU A 219 12.42 -11.71 12.00
C LEU A 219 13.65 -12.37 12.62
N GLU A 220 13.78 -12.34 13.95
CA GLU A 220 14.87 -13.01 14.65
C GLU A 220 14.85 -14.52 14.43
N LYS A 221 13.66 -15.14 14.47
CA LYS A 221 13.50 -16.58 14.16
C LYS A 221 13.88 -16.90 12.71
N GLU A 222 13.41 -16.11 11.76
CA GLU A 222 13.77 -16.28 10.33
C GLU A 222 15.29 -16.20 10.11
N ILE A 223 15.97 -15.26 10.75
CA ILE A 223 17.43 -15.11 10.66
C ILE A 223 18.15 -16.32 11.30
N GLN A 224 17.66 -16.83 12.42
CA GLN A 224 18.23 -18.04 13.06
C GLN A 224 18.09 -19.27 12.16
N GLU A 225 16.90 -19.53 11.63
CA GLU A 225 16.63 -20.64 10.72
C GLU A 225 17.51 -20.57 9.43
N GLU A 226 17.69 -19.37 8.86
CA GLU A 226 18.56 -19.20 7.71
C GLU A 226 20.05 -19.47 8.01
N ASN A 227 20.51 -19.17 9.22
CA ASN A 227 21.88 -19.43 9.63
C ASN A 227 22.11 -20.93 9.88
N GLU A 228 21.15 -21.63 10.49
CA GLU A 228 21.20 -23.10 10.69
C GLU A 228 21.22 -23.89 9.38
N ILE A 229 20.57 -23.37 8.32
CA ILE A 229 20.57 -24.02 7.00
C ILE A 229 21.92 -23.85 6.26
N LYS A 230 22.69 -22.81 6.61
CA LYS A 230 23.99 -22.51 5.97
C LYS A 230 25.20 -23.20 6.62
N GLU A 231 25.01 -23.72 7.83
CA GLU A 231 25.99 -24.59 8.51
C GLU A 231 25.81 -26.06 8.11
#